data_8402fcfaba9e424e4d8d7418bcc795f3
#
_entry.id   8402fcfaba9e424e4d8d7418bcc795f3
#
_cell.length_a   1.000
_cell.length_b   1.000
_cell.length_c   1.000
_cell.angle_alpha   90.00
_cell.angle_beta   90.00
_cell.angle_gamma   90.00
#
_symmetry.space_group_name_H-M   'P 1'
#
loop_
_entity.id
_entity.type
_entity.pdbx_description
1 polymer ?
#
loop_
_entity_poly.entity_id
_entity_poly.type
_entity_poly.pdbx_seq_one_letter_code
_entity_poly.pdbx_strand_id
1 'polypeptide(L)'
;MKKVILIFVTIVLSGLLYAKDNKSTDALLREIDGIIKNRQTYGAEKEARIADLKKLLAEATSDEQRYGFCGRLFDEYRAYNLDSSFVYAQRKEELAHRMDKLDYLDDAAMNMAEVMGTTGMYKEALELLGQIDKKTLPDYLYGYYYHLYRTIYGLMGDYAVTEKVKKEYYRMTDLYRDSLLQVNASDSLGHVLVMADKCIVHAQYDEAIRMLMEYYNKPSLDDHSKAMLTYTPVSYTHLRAH
;
A
#
# COMPACT_ATOMS: atom_id res chain seq x y z
N MET A 1 -53.73 -12.05 -3.87
CA MET A 1 -52.94 -11.78 -5.10
C MET A 1 -51.90 -10.65 -4.91
N LYS A 2 -52.23 -9.45 -4.41
CA LYS A 2 -51.26 -8.34 -4.25
C LYS A 2 -50.02 -8.66 -3.39
N LYS A 3 -50.16 -9.45 -2.30
CA LYS A 3 -49.01 -9.82 -1.43
C LYS A 3 -48.05 -10.84 -2.08
N VAL A 4 -48.57 -11.75 -2.93
CA VAL A 4 -47.74 -12.73 -3.65
C VAL A 4 -46.93 -12.05 -4.75
N ILE A 5 -47.51 -11.06 -5.43
CA ILE A 5 -46.83 -10.27 -6.46
C ILE A 5 -45.70 -9.44 -5.85
N LEU A 6 -45.89 -8.86 -4.64
CA LEU A 6 -44.89 -8.08 -3.95
C LEU A 6 -43.67 -8.92 -3.54
N ILE A 7 -43.88 -10.17 -3.06
CA ILE A 7 -42.81 -11.11 -2.71
C ILE A 7 -42.04 -11.56 -3.95
N PHE A 8 -42.72 -11.78 -5.07
CA PHE A 8 -42.04 -12.15 -6.33
C PHE A 8 -41.21 -11.01 -6.91
N VAL A 9 -41.67 -9.76 -6.79
CA VAL A 9 -40.94 -8.56 -7.22
C VAL A 9 -39.72 -8.34 -6.35
N THR A 10 -39.80 -8.55 -5.02
CA THR A 10 -38.63 -8.45 -4.14
C THR A 10 -37.58 -9.54 -4.38
N ILE A 11 -37.98 -10.78 -4.67
CA ILE A 11 -37.08 -11.88 -5.01
C ILE A 11 -36.40 -11.65 -6.38
N VAL A 12 -37.12 -11.14 -7.36
CA VAL A 12 -36.57 -10.81 -8.69
C VAL A 12 -35.61 -9.60 -8.60
N LEU A 13 -35.96 -8.57 -7.80
CA LEU A 13 -35.05 -7.42 -7.58
C LEU A 13 -33.79 -7.80 -6.84
N SER A 14 -33.85 -8.65 -5.80
CA SER A 14 -32.68 -9.15 -5.09
C SER A 14 -31.82 -10.06 -5.99
N GLY A 15 -32.44 -10.89 -6.84
CA GLY A 15 -31.74 -11.71 -7.83
C GLY A 15 -31.04 -10.87 -8.91
N LEU A 16 -31.63 -9.75 -9.33
CA LEU A 16 -31.03 -8.83 -10.30
C LEU A 16 -29.85 -8.01 -9.71
N LEU A 17 -29.94 -7.62 -8.44
CA LEU A 17 -28.87 -6.97 -7.72
C LEU A 17 -27.69 -7.94 -7.51
N TYR A 18 -27.96 -9.17 -7.11
CA TYR A 18 -26.95 -10.23 -6.96
C TYR A 18 -26.27 -10.60 -8.30
N ALA A 19 -27.04 -10.64 -9.40
CA ALA A 19 -26.51 -10.90 -10.74
C ALA A 19 -25.68 -9.73 -11.29
N LYS A 20 -25.96 -8.48 -10.87
CA LYS A 20 -25.19 -7.30 -11.25
C LYS A 20 -23.84 -7.27 -10.54
N ASP A 21 -23.79 -7.62 -9.24
CA ASP A 21 -22.54 -7.73 -8.47
C ASP A 21 -21.64 -8.85 -9.00
N ASN A 22 -22.21 -10.01 -9.34
CA ASN A 22 -21.45 -11.13 -9.92
C ASN A 22 -20.81 -10.78 -11.27
N LYS A 23 -21.52 -10.07 -12.15
CA LYS A 23 -20.95 -9.65 -13.45
C LYS A 23 -19.80 -8.67 -13.31
N SER A 24 -19.84 -7.79 -12.32
CA SER A 24 -18.75 -6.87 -11.99
C SER A 24 -17.53 -7.62 -11.44
N THR A 25 -17.73 -8.52 -10.49
CA THR A 25 -16.69 -9.35 -9.90
C THR A 25 -16.02 -10.27 -10.93
N ASP A 26 -16.79 -10.93 -11.79
CA ASP A 26 -16.26 -11.78 -12.88
C ASP A 26 -15.43 -10.99 -13.91
N ALA A 27 -15.75 -9.73 -14.14
CA ALA A 27 -14.97 -8.86 -15.01
C ALA A 27 -13.62 -8.51 -14.37
N LEU A 28 -13.61 -8.16 -13.09
CA LEU A 28 -12.39 -7.88 -12.32
C LEU A 28 -11.49 -9.12 -12.21
N LEU A 29 -12.06 -10.30 -11.98
CA LEU A 29 -11.29 -11.56 -11.95
C LEU A 29 -10.64 -11.86 -13.29
N ARG A 30 -11.33 -11.66 -14.42
CA ARG A 30 -10.73 -11.83 -15.75
C ARG A 30 -9.59 -10.86 -16.01
N GLU A 31 -9.66 -9.65 -15.50
CA GLU A 31 -8.58 -8.68 -15.60
C GLU A 31 -7.34 -9.10 -14.78
N ILE A 32 -7.55 -9.55 -13.54
CA ILE A 32 -6.49 -10.14 -12.71
C ILE A 32 -5.85 -11.34 -13.42
N ASP A 33 -6.65 -12.24 -14.00
CA ASP A 33 -6.14 -13.37 -14.79
C ASP A 33 -5.30 -12.92 -15.98
N GLY A 34 -5.67 -11.82 -16.64
CA GLY A 34 -4.90 -11.20 -17.71
C GLY A 34 -3.54 -10.69 -17.22
N ILE A 35 -3.52 -10.01 -16.08
CA ILE A 35 -2.28 -9.53 -15.43
C ILE A 35 -1.37 -10.71 -15.05
N ILE A 36 -1.95 -11.77 -14.43
CA ILE A 36 -1.20 -12.98 -14.05
C ILE A 36 -0.59 -13.67 -15.26
N LYS A 37 -1.31 -13.75 -16.38
CA LYS A 37 -0.77 -14.33 -17.64
C LYS A 37 0.45 -13.58 -18.18
N ASN A 38 0.49 -12.26 -17.97
CA ASN A 38 1.57 -11.39 -18.41
C ASN A 38 2.72 -11.25 -17.40
N ARG A 39 2.70 -12.00 -16.28
CA ARG A 39 3.69 -11.88 -15.19
C ARG A 39 5.14 -11.99 -15.63
N GLN A 40 5.44 -12.79 -16.67
CA GLN A 40 6.80 -12.96 -17.18
C GLN A 40 7.28 -11.70 -17.89
N THR A 41 6.41 -11.04 -18.65
CA THR A 41 6.70 -9.77 -19.31
C THR A 41 6.97 -8.67 -18.27
N TYR A 42 6.10 -8.53 -17.27
CA TYR A 42 6.30 -7.57 -16.18
C TYR A 42 7.57 -7.86 -15.37
N GLY A 43 7.88 -9.14 -15.14
CA GLY A 43 9.14 -9.55 -14.49
C GLY A 43 10.36 -9.13 -15.31
N ALA A 44 10.37 -9.40 -16.63
CA ALA A 44 11.46 -9.03 -17.52
C ALA A 44 11.66 -7.49 -17.59
N GLU A 45 10.56 -6.73 -17.68
CA GLU A 45 10.60 -5.26 -17.65
C GLU A 45 11.16 -4.73 -16.32
N LYS A 46 10.79 -5.34 -15.18
CA LYS A 46 11.32 -5.00 -13.87
C LYS A 46 12.81 -5.26 -13.78
N GLU A 47 13.28 -6.43 -14.21
CA GLU A 47 14.71 -6.75 -14.23
C GLU A 47 15.51 -5.82 -15.15
N ALA A 48 14.94 -5.41 -16.28
CA ALA A 48 15.56 -4.44 -17.17
C ALA A 48 15.72 -3.07 -16.46
N ARG A 49 14.66 -2.57 -15.79
CA ARG A 49 14.74 -1.32 -15.02
C ARG A 49 15.79 -1.39 -13.91
N ILE A 50 15.86 -2.52 -13.19
CA ILE A 50 16.87 -2.76 -12.15
C ILE A 50 18.29 -2.72 -12.76
N ALA A 51 18.50 -3.37 -13.91
CA ALA A 51 19.80 -3.39 -14.58
C ALA A 51 20.23 -1.97 -15.01
N ASP A 52 19.32 -1.19 -15.58
CA ASP A 52 19.57 0.19 -15.99
C ASP A 52 19.90 1.07 -14.76
N LEU A 53 19.17 0.93 -13.67
CA LEU A 53 19.45 1.67 -12.43
C LEU A 53 20.81 1.32 -11.82
N LYS A 54 21.22 0.05 -11.86
CA LYS A 54 22.55 -0.38 -11.42
C LYS A 54 23.67 0.21 -12.29
N LYS A 55 23.44 0.32 -13.59
CA LYS A 55 24.38 0.97 -14.50
C LYS A 55 24.50 2.47 -14.16
N LEU A 56 23.39 3.17 -14.01
CA LEU A 56 23.37 4.58 -13.63
C LEU A 56 24.04 4.83 -12.26
N LEU A 57 23.82 3.92 -11.30
CA LEU A 57 24.48 3.99 -10.00
C LEU A 57 26.02 3.84 -10.12
N ALA A 58 26.50 2.97 -11.00
CA ALA A 58 27.93 2.78 -11.26
C ALA A 58 28.56 4.00 -11.94
N GLU A 59 27.81 4.71 -12.78
CA GLU A 59 28.25 5.90 -13.51
C GLU A 59 28.07 7.20 -12.69
N ALA A 60 27.43 7.14 -11.51
CA ALA A 60 27.12 8.31 -10.68
C ALA A 60 28.41 9.01 -10.18
N THR A 61 28.45 10.32 -10.32
CA THR A 61 29.62 11.16 -10.00
C THR A 61 29.50 11.86 -8.65
N SER A 62 28.28 12.00 -8.08
CA SER A 62 28.06 12.62 -6.77
C SER A 62 27.35 11.68 -5.80
N ASP A 63 27.45 11.95 -4.50
CA ASP A 63 26.77 11.18 -3.46
C ASP A 63 25.24 11.41 -3.50
N GLU A 64 24.77 12.59 -3.92
CA GLU A 64 23.35 12.85 -4.16
C GLU A 64 22.78 11.97 -5.28
N GLN A 65 23.51 11.84 -6.40
CA GLN A 65 23.10 10.94 -7.48
C GLN A 65 23.06 9.48 -7.01
N ARG A 66 24.09 9.03 -6.27
CA ARG A 66 24.14 7.67 -5.71
C ARG A 66 22.98 7.43 -4.76
N TYR A 67 22.68 8.40 -3.88
CA TYR A 67 21.55 8.32 -2.95
C TYR A 67 20.23 8.16 -3.72
N GLY A 68 19.99 8.99 -4.73
CA GLY A 68 18.79 8.91 -5.56
C GLY A 68 18.65 7.56 -6.29
N PHE A 69 19.74 7.02 -6.87
CA PHE A 69 19.71 5.71 -7.53
C PHE A 69 19.52 4.56 -6.52
N CYS A 70 20.14 4.64 -5.34
CA CYS A 70 19.88 3.67 -4.26
C CYS A 70 18.42 3.69 -3.81
N GLY A 71 17.79 4.86 -3.71
CA GLY A 71 16.36 4.99 -3.41
C GLY A 71 15.48 4.32 -4.45
N ARG A 72 15.74 4.57 -5.74
CA ARG A 72 15.01 3.92 -6.84
C ARG A 72 15.21 2.40 -6.87
N LEU A 73 16.41 1.91 -6.57
CA LEU A 73 16.69 0.48 -6.45
C LEU A 73 16.00 -0.14 -5.22
N PHE A 74 15.95 0.58 -4.10
CA PHE A 74 15.15 0.20 -2.94
C PHE A 74 13.67 0.03 -3.32
N ASP A 75 13.07 1.00 -4.03
CA ASP A 75 11.68 0.94 -4.47
C ASP A 75 11.39 -0.25 -5.41
N GLU A 76 12.32 -0.57 -6.31
CA GLU A 76 12.17 -1.76 -7.18
C GLU A 76 12.26 -3.07 -6.37
N TYR A 77 13.06 -3.12 -5.30
CA TYR A 77 13.30 -4.34 -4.54
C TYR A 77 12.38 -4.56 -3.35
N ARG A 78 11.82 -3.54 -2.71
CA ARG A 78 11.09 -3.65 -1.43
C ARG A 78 9.92 -4.65 -1.41
N ALA A 79 9.25 -4.85 -2.55
CA ALA A 79 8.18 -5.85 -2.72
C ALA A 79 8.61 -7.07 -3.53
N TYR A 80 9.91 -7.18 -3.89
CA TYR A 80 10.41 -8.20 -4.81
C TYR A 80 11.54 -9.05 -4.21
N ASN A 81 12.50 -8.41 -3.55
CA ASN A 81 13.65 -9.07 -2.92
C ASN A 81 14.11 -8.28 -1.70
N LEU A 82 13.73 -8.74 -0.52
CA LEU A 82 14.00 -8.03 0.74
C LEU A 82 15.50 -7.90 1.05
N ASP A 83 16.33 -8.89 0.73
CA ASP A 83 17.78 -8.82 0.96
C ASP A 83 18.40 -7.69 0.15
N SER A 84 17.99 -7.57 -1.12
CA SER A 84 18.43 -6.46 -1.97
C SER A 84 17.91 -5.11 -1.48
N SER A 85 16.65 -5.02 -1.03
CA SER A 85 16.11 -3.78 -0.49
C SER A 85 16.87 -3.33 0.76
N PHE A 86 17.20 -4.26 1.65
CA PHE A 86 18.02 -3.99 2.82
C PHE A 86 19.40 -3.41 2.45
N VAL A 87 20.07 -4.01 1.48
CA VAL A 87 21.39 -3.52 1.00
C VAL A 87 21.28 -2.08 0.48
N TYR A 88 20.23 -1.74 -0.27
CA TYR A 88 20.08 -0.38 -0.79
C TYR A 88 19.63 0.62 0.28
N ALA A 89 18.85 0.20 1.28
CA ALA A 89 18.53 1.03 2.44
C ALA A 89 19.81 1.37 3.24
N GLN A 90 20.68 0.38 3.51
CA GLN A 90 21.99 0.62 4.17
C GLN A 90 22.87 1.58 3.36
N ARG A 91 22.97 1.40 2.04
CA ARG A 91 23.74 2.31 1.19
C ARG A 91 23.21 3.74 1.21
N LYS A 92 21.89 3.92 1.28
CA LYS A 92 21.29 5.24 1.47
C LYS A 92 21.72 5.86 2.80
N GLU A 93 21.65 5.11 3.88
CA GLU A 93 22.06 5.56 5.22
C GLU A 93 23.53 5.99 5.22
N GLU A 94 24.46 5.19 4.68
CA GLU A 94 25.87 5.53 4.56
C GLU A 94 26.10 6.83 3.75
N LEU A 95 25.36 6.99 2.65
CA LEU A 95 25.42 8.18 1.80
C LEU A 95 24.88 9.41 2.51
N ALA A 96 23.76 9.27 3.23
CA ALA A 96 23.15 10.34 4.00
C ALA A 96 24.09 10.85 5.11
N HIS A 97 24.75 9.93 5.83
CA HIS A 97 25.78 10.28 6.83
C HIS A 97 26.95 11.04 6.21
N ARG A 98 27.44 10.62 5.04
CA ARG A 98 28.54 11.35 4.37
C ARG A 98 28.17 12.76 3.93
N MET A 99 26.91 12.95 3.56
CA MET A 99 26.41 14.25 3.12
C MET A 99 25.97 15.16 4.27
N ASP A 100 25.85 14.61 5.49
CA ASP A 100 25.36 15.31 6.69
C ASP A 100 24.01 16.03 6.45
N LYS A 101 23.07 15.34 5.79
CA LYS A 101 21.73 15.86 5.46
C LYS A 101 20.67 15.14 6.27
N LEU A 102 20.02 15.86 7.18
CA LEU A 102 19.04 15.32 8.11
C LEU A 102 17.82 14.69 7.40
N ASP A 103 17.30 15.36 6.38
CA ASP A 103 16.17 14.87 5.58
C ASP A 103 16.49 13.53 4.86
N TYR A 104 17.73 13.36 4.43
CA TYR A 104 18.23 12.11 3.82
C TYR A 104 18.43 11.01 4.87
N LEU A 105 18.87 11.36 6.07
CA LEU A 105 18.98 10.42 7.19
C LEU A 105 17.60 9.91 7.62
N ASP A 106 16.62 10.81 7.76
CA ASP A 106 15.26 10.47 8.11
C ASP A 106 14.60 9.55 7.05
N ASP A 107 14.78 9.87 5.75
CA ASP A 107 14.27 9.04 4.66
C ASP A 107 14.96 7.65 4.61
N ALA A 108 16.27 7.59 4.83
CA ALA A 108 16.99 6.31 4.91
C ALA A 108 16.56 5.48 6.11
N ALA A 109 16.36 6.10 7.29
CA ALA A 109 15.85 5.44 8.48
C ALA A 109 14.43 4.87 8.25
N MET A 110 13.56 5.61 7.54
CA MET A 110 12.24 5.11 7.16
C MET A 110 12.32 3.91 6.21
N ASN A 111 13.24 3.90 5.23
CA ASN A 111 13.44 2.74 4.35
C ASN A 111 13.91 1.52 5.16
N MET A 112 14.81 1.71 6.12
CA MET A 112 15.25 0.63 7.01
C MET A 112 14.11 0.12 7.89
N ALA A 113 13.29 1.01 8.45
CA ALA A 113 12.11 0.66 9.24
C ALA A 113 11.06 -0.12 8.40
N GLU A 114 10.90 0.19 7.10
CA GLU A 114 10.04 -0.59 6.21
C GLU A 114 10.52 -2.03 6.06
N VAL A 115 11.83 -2.23 5.81
CA VAL A 115 12.41 -3.58 5.70
C VAL A 115 12.26 -4.34 7.01
N MET A 116 12.58 -3.71 8.15
CA MET A 116 12.43 -4.33 9.47
C MET A 116 10.96 -4.68 9.76
N GLY A 117 10.03 -3.79 9.49
CA GLY A 117 8.60 -4.03 9.65
C GLY A 117 8.10 -5.20 8.78
N THR A 118 8.57 -5.29 7.54
CA THR A 118 8.21 -6.38 6.62
C THR A 118 8.78 -7.72 7.06
N THR A 119 9.93 -7.74 7.73
CA THR A 119 10.58 -8.95 8.26
C THR A 119 10.12 -9.34 9.67
N GLY A 120 9.18 -8.59 10.26
CA GLY A 120 8.63 -8.88 11.59
C GLY A 120 9.42 -8.27 12.75
N MET A 121 10.44 -7.47 12.50
CA MET A 121 11.23 -6.74 13.50
C MET A 121 10.51 -5.44 13.88
N TYR A 122 9.26 -5.57 14.37
CA TYR A 122 8.36 -4.43 14.58
C TYR A 122 8.87 -3.44 15.62
N LYS A 123 9.50 -3.95 16.70
CA LYS A 123 10.01 -3.11 17.76
C LYS A 123 11.16 -2.24 17.26
N GLU A 124 12.11 -2.84 16.58
CA GLU A 124 13.27 -2.17 16.00
C GLU A 124 12.83 -1.12 14.94
N ALA A 125 11.84 -1.48 14.13
CA ALA A 125 11.26 -0.55 13.15
C ALA A 125 10.62 0.67 13.84
N LEU A 126 9.84 0.47 14.92
CA LEU A 126 9.24 1.56 15.68
C LEU A 126 10.28 2.39 16.44
N GLU A 127 11.37 1.78 16.93
CA GLU A 127 12.47 2.48 17.56
C GLU A 127 13.18 3.42 16.57
N LEU A 128 13.43 2.97 15.33
CA LEU A 128 13.98 3.82 14.28
C LEU A 128 13.06 5.00 13.94
N LEU A 129 11.79 4.73 13.70
CA LEU A 129 10.81 5.77 13.41
C LEU A 129 10.65 6.77 14.56
N GLY A 130 10.79 6.29 15.81
CA GLY A 130 10.69 7.12 17.01
C GLY A 130 11.88 8.08 17.22
N GLN A 131 13.00 7.89 16.51
CA GLN A 131 14.14 8.79 16.54
C GLN A 131 13.97 10.00 15.60
N ILE A 132 13.06 9.93 14.65
CA ILE A 132 12.78 11.00 13.69
C ILE A 132 12.04 12.14 14.40
N ASP A 133 12.65 13.33 14.42
CA ASP A 133 11.95 14.52 14.93
C ASP A 133 10.92 15.00 13.89
N LYS A 134 9.65 14.69 14.15
CA LYS A 134 8.55 15.09 13.30
C LYS A 134 8.51 16.60 12.99
N LYS A 135 9.05 17.46 13.85
CA LYS A 135 9.02 18.92 13.64
C LYS A 135 9.98 19.38 12.55
N THR A 136 11.03 18.61 12.29
CA THR A 136 12.04 18.91 11.28
C THR A 136 11.82 18.09 10.00
N LEU A 137 10.89 17.12 10.03
CA LEU A 137 10.59 16.27 8.89
C LEU A 137 9.96 17.08 7.74
N PRO A 138 10.51 17.02 6.52
CA PRO A 138 9.91 17.70 5.36
C PRO A 138 8.50 17.21 5.03
N ASP A 139 7.65 18.11 4.53
CA ASP A 139 6.24 17.82 4.25
C ASP A 139 6.03 16.61 3.33
N TYR A 140 6.91 16.42 2.34
CA TYR A 140 6.82 15.31 1.39
C TYR A 140 7.08 13.93 2.02
N LEU A 141 7.68 13.86 3.21
CA LEU A 141 7.96 12.61 3.94
C LEU A 141 6.84 12.23 4.93
N TYR A 142 5.93 13.13 5.31
CA TYR A 142 4.85 12.80 6.25
C TYR A 142 3.98 11.63 5.79
N GLY A 143 3.64 11.57 4.51
CA GLY A 143 2.84 10.48 3.97
C GLY A 143 3.50 9.13 4.18
N TYR A 144 4.80 9.02 3.91
CA TYR A 144 5.56 7.79 4.11
C TYR A 144 5.73 7.45 5.59
N TYR A 145 6.06 8.44 6.42
CA TYR A 145 6.18 8.29 7.87
C TYR A 145 4.90 7.71 8.50
N TYR A 146 3.74 8.28 8.22
CA TYR A 146 2.47 7.78 8.76
C TYR A 146 2.06 6.44 8.16
N HIS A 147 2.39 6.18 6.89
CA HIS A 147 2.16 4.90 6.25
C HIS A 147 2.91 3.78 6.98
N LEU A 148 4.17 3.98 7.33
CA LEU A 148 4.97 3.00 8.05
C LEU A 148 4.39 2.68 9.44
N TYR A 149 4.09 3.70 10.23
CA TYR A 149 3.45 3.49 11.54
C TYR A 149 2.13 2.73 11.42
N ARG A 150 1.25 3.15 10.48
CA ARG A 150 -0.03 2.47 10.24
C ARG A 150 0.19 0.99 9.89
N THR A 151 1.14 0.70 9.02
CA THR A 151 1.41 -0.66 8.54
C THR A 151 1.99 -1.52 9.66
N ILE A 152 2.99 -1.02 10.37
CA ILE A 152 3.64 -1.78 11.46
C ILE A 152 2.65 -2.07 12.58
N TYR A 153 1.87 -1.09 13.06
CA TYR A 153 0.85 -1.32 14.07
C TYR A 153 -0.27 -2.25 13.59
N GLY A 154 -0.65 -2.19 12.31
CA GLY A 154 -1.61 -3.13 11.71
C GLY A 154 -1.10 -4.57 11.78
N LEU A 155 0.13 -4.81 11.33
CA LEU A 155 0.77 -6.13 11.42
C LEU A 155 0.91 -6.61 12.87
N MET A 156 1.31 -5.75 13.81
CA MET A 156 1.35 -6.09 15.23
C MET A 156 -0.04 -6.46 15.78
N GLY A 157 -1.09 -5.80 15.29
CA GLY A 157 -2.48 -6.12 15.63
C GLY A 157 -2.90 -7.50 15.10
N ASP A 158 -2.53 -7.83 13.87
CA ASP A 158 -2.84 -9.13 13.24
C ASP A 158 -2.19 -10.30 13.99
N TYR A 159 -0.98 -10.11 14.51
CA TYR A 159 -0.23 -11.13 15.25
C TYR A 159 -0.34 -11.03 16.77
N ALA A 160 -1.18 -10.14 17.31
CA ALA A 160 -1.34 -9.96 18.75
C ALA A 160 -2.00 -11.17 19.40
N VAL A 161 -1.40 -11.66 20.50
CA VAL A 161 -1.85 -12.86 21.22
C VAL A 161 -3.12 -12.61 22.05
N THR A 162 -3.33 -11.38 22.54
CA THR A 162 -4.47 -11.05 23.41
C THR A 162 -5.34 -9.97 22.80
N GLU A 163 -6.65 -10.07 23.00
CA GLU A 163 -7.62 -9.08 22.50
C GLU A 163 -7.37 -7.66 23.03
N LYS A 164 -6.83 -7.53 24.26
CA LYS A 164 -6.49 -6.23 24.82
C LYS A 164 -5.37 -5.55 24.03
N VAL A 165 -4.30 -6.29 23.73
CA VAL A 165 -3.15 -5.79 22.97
C VAL A 165 -3.53 -5.54 21.52
N LYS A 166 -4.32 -6.44 20.91
CA LYS A 166 -4.86 -6.30 19.57
C LYS A 166 -5.64 -5.00 19.38
N LYS A 167 -6.57 -4.70 20.31
CA LYS A 167 -7.35 -3.46 20.30
C LYS A 167 -6.47 -2.21 20.38
N GLU A 168 -5.41 -2.25 21.21
CA GLU A 168 -4.49 -1.11 21.31
C GLU A 168 -3.71 -0.89 20.02
N TYR A 169 -3.19 -1.93 19.38
CA TYR A 169 -2.49 -1.79 18.11
C TYR A 169 -3.40 -1.29 16.98
N TYR A 170 -4.64 -1.79 16.89
CA TYR A 170 -5.58 -1.27 15.89
C TYR A 170 -6.00 0.18 16.17
N ARG A 171 -6.11 0.58 17.45
CA ARG A 171 -6.31 1.98 17.80
C ARG A 171 -5.16 2.87 17.29
N MET A 172 -3.91 2.41 17.39
CA MET A 172 -2.76 3.11 16.82
C MET A 172 -2.78 3.12 15.29
N THR A 173 -3.17 2.00 14.68
CA THR A 173 -3.38 1.92 13.22
C THR A 173 -4.38 2.95 12.74
N ASP A 174 -5.52 3.11 13.44
CA ASP A 174 -6.54 4.10 13.10
C ASP A 174 -6.04 5.54 13.24
N LEU A 175 -5.29 5.83 14.32
CA LEU A 175 -4.69 7.14 14.54
C LEU A 175 -3.77 7.55 13.38
N TYR A 176 -2.88 6.64 12.95
CA TYR A 176 -1.96 6.92 11.84
C TYR A 176 -2.65 6.88 10.48
N ARG A 177 -3.72 6.11 10.31
CA ARG A 177 -4.58 6.15 9.13
C ARG A 177 -5.22 7.53 8.98
N ASP A 178 -5.77 8.09 10.05
CA ASP A 178 -6.37 9.42 10.03
C ASP A 178 -5.32 10.51 9.76
N SER A 179 -4.12 10.39 10.33
CA SER A 179 -3.00 11.29 10.03
C SER A 179 -2.58 11.22 8.55
N LEU A 180 -2.54 10.02 7.98
CA LEU A 180 -2.21 9.80 6.57
C LEU A 180 -3.25 10.43 5.64
N LEU A 181 -4.54 10.35 5.99
CA LEU A 181 -5.63 10.98 5.24
C LEU A 181 -5.56 12.51 5.25
N GLN A 182 -4.99 13.11 6.30
CA GLN A 182 -4.82 14.56 6.38
C GLN A 182 -3.69 15.09 5.48
N VAL A 183 -2.65 14.29 5.23
CA VAL A 183 -1.49 14.73 4.44
C VAL A 183 -1.55 14.31 2.97
N ASN A 184 -2.33 13.29 2.64
CA ASN A 184 -2.52 12.85 1.26
C ASN A 184 -3.54 13.73 0.54
N ALA A 185 -3.23 14.13 -0.69
CA ALA A 185 -4.21 14.82 -1.54
C ALA A 185 -5.46 13.94 -1.73
N SER A 186 -6.64 14.53 -1.55
CA SER A 186 -7.92 13.82 -1.52
C SER A 186 -8.28 13.09 -2.83
N ASP A 187 -7.68 13.51 -3.95
CA ASP A 187 -7.84 12.92 -5.26
C ASP A 187 -6.74 11.92 -5.65
N SER A 188 -5.77 11.67 -4.75
CA SER A 188 -4.68 10.73 -4.97
C SER A 188 -5.13 9.28 -4.81
N LEU A 189 -4.47 8.35 -5.52
CA LEU A 189 -4.66 6.90 -5.36
C LEU A 189 -4.42 6.48 -3.90
N GLY A 190 -3.36 7.00 -3.28
CA GLY A 190 -3.02 6.70 -1.89
C GLY A 190 -4.14 7.07 -0.92
N HIS A 191 -4.77 8.26 -1.09
CA HIS A 191 -5.89 8.68 -0.26
C HIS A 191 -7.10 7.74 -0.43
N VAL A 192 -7.46 7.42 -1.67
CA VAL A 192 -8.61 6.53 -1.96
C VAL A 192 -8.40 5.13 -1.39
N LEU A 193 -7.20 4.57 -1.52
CA LEU A 193 -6.88 3.25 -0.94
C LEU A 193 -6.97 3.26 0.59
N VAL A 194 -6.48 4.32 1.25
CA VAL A 194 -6.54 4.45 2.72
C VAL A 194 -7.98 4.68 3.20
N MET A 195 -8.79 5.45 2.47
CA MET A 195 -10.21 5.63 2.78
C MET A 195 -11.01 4.35 2.59
N ALA A 196 -10.77 3.62 1.50
CA ALA A 196 -11.40 2.32 1.28
C ALA A 196 -11.05 1.32 2.39
N ASP A 197 -9.77 1.25 2.80
CA ASP A 197 -9.32 0.45 3.93
C ASP A 197 -10.04 0.85 5.23
N LYS A 198 -10.21 2.16 5.50
CA LYS A 198 -10.98 2.65 6.64
C LYS A 198 -12.44 2.18 6.60
N CYS A 199 -13.10 2.31 5.44
CA CYS A 199 -14.47 1.84 5.25
C CYS A 199 -14.60 0.32 5.49
N ILE A 200 -13.63 -0.45 5.03
CA ILE A 200 -13.59 -1.91 5.18
C ILE A 200 -13.49 -2.32 6.65
N VAL A 201 -12.57 -1.71 7.40
CA VAL A 201 -12.41 -1.99 8.85
C VAL A 201 -13.69 -1.68 9.63
N HIS A 202 -14.48 -0.70 9.17
CA HIS A 202 -15.79 -0.37 9.75
C HIS A 202 -16.97 -1.11 9.10
N ALA A 203 -16.72 -2.19 8.35
CA ALA A 203 -17.74 -2.99 7.64
C ALA A 203 -18.61 -2.21 6.64
N GLN A 204 -18.11 -1.09 6.13
CA GLN A 204 -18.75 -0.25 5.11
C GLN A 204 -18.30 -0.67 3.70
N TYR A 205 -18.50 -1.95 3.37
CA TYR A 205 -17.95 -2.57 2.15
C TYR A 205 -18.45 -1.94 0.86
N ASP A 206 -19.74 -1.60 0.79
CA ASP A 206 -20.36 -1.03 -0.42
C ASP A 206 -19.75 0.35 -0.73
N GLU A 207 -19.48 1.14 0.28
CA GLU A 207 -18.82 2.45 0.14
C GLU A 207 -17.37 2.29 -0.31
N ALA A 208 -16.63 1.35 0.27
CA ALA A 208 -15.26 1.06 -0.13
C ALA A 208 -15.19 0.64 -1.61
N ILE A 209 -16.05 -0.29 -2.04
CA ILE A 209 -16.12 -0.75 -3.43
C ILE A 209 -16.48 0.41 -4.37
N ARG A 210 -17.48 1.23 -4.01
CA ARG A 210 -17.88 2.39 -4.80
C ARG A 210 -16.71 3.34 -5.05
N MET A 211 -15.97 3.72 -4.01
CA MET A 211 -14.81 4.62 -4.11
C MET A 211 -13.70 4.03 -4.98
N LEU A 212 -13.37 2.75 -4.78
CA LEU A 212 -12.34 2.07 -5.56
C LEU A 212 -12.71 1.99 -7.04
N MET A 213 -13.97 1.65 -7.36
CA MET A 213 -14.46 1.56 -8.74
C MET A 213 -14.58 2.92 -9.42
N GLU A 214 -14.96 3.96 -8.68
CA GLU A 214 -14.97 5.33 -9.20
C GLU A 214 -13.56 5.78 -9.61
N TYR A 215 -12.57 5.48 -8.76
CA TYR A 215 -11.18 5.80 -9.07
C TYR A 215 -10.62 4.95 -10.21
N TYR A 216 -10.97 3.66 -10.27
CA TYR A 216 -10.58 2.73 -11.34
C TYR A 216 -10.99 3.21 -12.73
N ASN A 217 -12.13 3.85 -12.85
CA ASN A 217 -12.65 4.37 -14.11
C ASN A 217 -11.93 5.64 -14.62
N LYS A 218 -10.91 6.15 -13.91
CA LYS A 218 -10.10 7.28 -14.38
C LYS A 218 -9.25 6.86 -15.60
N PRO A 219 -9.28 7.63 -16.72
CA PRO A 219 -8.64 7.22 -17.97
C PRO A 219 -7.11 7.21 -17.95
N SER A 220 -6.48 7.79 -16.94
CA SER A 220 -5.02 7.96 -16.86
C SER A 220 -4.32 6.94 -15.96
N LEU A 221 -5.02 5.87 -15.53
CA LEU A 221 -4.43 4.86 -14.65
C LEU A 221 -3.54 3.89 -15.41
N ASP A 222 -2.33 3.65 -14.86
CA ASP A 222 -1.45 2.58 -15.31
C ASP A 222 -1.93 1.19 -14.82
N ASP A 223 -1.37 0.14 -15.40
CA ASP A 223 -1.75 -1.25 -15.11
C ASP A 223 -1.45 -1.64 -13.65
N HIS A 224 -0.41 -1.08 -13.04
CA HIS A 224 -0.09 -1.32 -11.63
C HIS A 224 -1.18 -0.74 -10.71
N SER A 225 -1.56 0.51 -10.93
CA SER A 225 -2.64 1.17 -10.18
C SER A 225 -3.98 0.45 -10.35
N LYS A 226 -4.29 -0.01 -11.56
CA LYS A 226 -5.49 -0.83 -11.82
C LYS A 226 -5.43 -2.14 -11.06
N ALA A 227 -4.29 -2.84 -11.07
CA ALA A 227 -4.13 -4.09 -10.32
C ALA A 227 -4.35 -3.90 -8.81
N MET A 228 -3.83 -2.83 -8.22
CA MET A 228 -4.07 -2.51 -6.81
C MET A 228 -5.55 -2.27 -6.51
N LEU A 229 -6.23 -1.53 -7.38
CA LEU A 229 -7.66 -1.21 -7.23
C LEU A 229 -8.57 -2.43 -7.45
N THR A 230 -8.18 -3.39 -8.30
CA THR A 230 -8.97 -4.61 -8.54
C THR A 230 -8.75 -5.68 -7.47
N TYR A 231 -7.54 -5.83 -6.96
CA TYR A 231 -7.23 -6.80 -5.92
C TYR A 231 -8.03 -6.55 -4.64
N THR A 232 -8.14 -5.30 -4.22
CA THR A 232 -8.80 -4.91 -2.98
C THR A 232 -10.30 -5.30 -2.98
N PRO A 233 -11.15 -4.91 -3.96
CA PRO A 233 -12.56 -5.32 -3.99
C PRO A 233 -12.74 -6.83 -4.06
N VAL A 234 -11.91 -7.56 -4.81
CA VAL A 234 -12.03 -9.01 -4.98
C VAL A 234 -11.75 -9.74 -3.66
N SER A 235 -10.69 -9.35 -2.93
CA SER A 235 -10.38 -9.95 -1.64
C SER A 235 -11.50 -9.74 -0.61
N TYR A 236 -12.20 -8.61 -0.63
CA TYR A 236 -13.29 -8.30 0.31
C TYR A 236 -14.65 -8.86 -0.10
N THR A 237 -14.96 -8.97 -1.39
CA THR A 237 -16.18 -9.68 -1.82
C THR A 237 -16.13 -11.14 -1.43
N HIS A 238 -14.94 -11.74 -1.39
CA HIS A 238 -14.73 -13.12 -0.92
C HIS A 238 -14.97 -13.26 0.60
N LEU A 239 -14.53 -12.25 1.39
CA LEU A 239 -14.75 -12.22 2.85
C LEU A 239 -16.22 -11.99 3.24
N ARG A 240 -17.02 -11.29 2.40
CA ARG A 240 -18.46 -11.09 2.62
C ARG A 240 -19.30 -12.36 2.34
N ALA A 241 -18.77 -13.31 1.57
CA ALA A 241 -19.48 -14.54 1.20
C ALA A 241 -19.34 -15.66 2.26
N HIS A 242 -18.58 -15.43 3.32
CA HIS A 242 -18.39 -16.30 4.50
C HIS A 242 -18.81 -15.58 5.78
#